data_aa6db3372c291c30e154bff53bfc6ab4
#
_entry.id   aa6db3372c291c30e154bff53bfc6ab4
#
_cell.length_a   1.000
_cell.length_b   1.000
_cell.length_c   1.000
_cell.angle_alpha   90.00
_cell.angle_beta   90.00
_cell.angle_gamma   90.00
#
_symmetry.space_group_name_H-M   'P 1'
#
loop_
_entity.id
_entity.type
_entity.pdbx_description
1 polymer ?
#
loop_
_entity_poly.entity_id
_entity_poly.type
_entity_poly.pdbx_seq_one_letter_code
_entity_poly.pdbx_strand_id
1 'polypeptide(L)'
;TRVQDAYCLRCMPQVHGAVRGALEHVAGVLETEAGSATDNPLVFPGVDAAVISGGNFHGAPLSYAFDYAAIAVTDLAGITERRIDRLLNPDINEGLPAFLAMDPGLSSGFMIAQIVAAALINECQVLAHPSSTGSIPTDGGKEDHVSMGMTGAIKLRQIVEHVERVLGI
;
A
#
# COMPACT_ATOMS: atom_id res chain seq x y z
N THR A 1 10.15 18.74 28.64
CA THR A 1 10.90 18.27 27.45
C THR A 1 11.32 16.84 27.68
N ARG A 2 10.96 15.95 26.75
CA ARG A 2 11.37 14.54 26.79
C ARG A 2 12.78 14.40 26.23
N VAL A 3 13.54 13.43 26.73
CA VAL A 3 14.85 13.08 26.17
C VAL A 3 14.70 12.49 24.77
N GLN A 4 13.61 11.75 24.54
CA GLN A 4 13.28 11.13 23.26
C GLN A 4 11.76 11.16 23.01
N ASP A 5 11.37 11.64 21.83
CA ASP A 5 9.99 11.49 21.35
C ASP A 5 9.69 10.06 20.90
N ALA A 6 8.41 9.74 20.77
CA ALA A 6 7.96 8.49 20.17
C ALA A 6 8.39 8.39 18.69
N TYR A 7 8.59 7.18 18.19
CA TYR A 7 9.03 6.93 16.82
C TYR A 7 8.06 7.47 15.76
N CYS A 8 6.77 7.49 16.05
CA CYS A 8 5.79 8.08 15.11
C CYS A 8 5.99 9.59 14.87
N LEU A 9 6.79 10.26 15.69
CA LEU A 9 7.22 11.65 15.51
C LEU A 9 8.67 11.73 15.01
N ARG A 10 9.64 11.19 15.77
CA ARG A 10 11.05 11.35 15.44
C ARG A 10 11.57 10.49 14.29
N CYS A 11 10.88 9.41 13.93
CA CYS A 11 11.24 8.53 12.82
C CYS A 11 10.40 8.78 11.55
N MET A 12 9.59 9.83 11.51
CA MET A 12 8.85 10.21 10.29
C MET A 12 9.74 10.32 9.06
N PRO A 13 10.92 10.97 9.10
CA PRO A 13 11.75 11.09 7.90
C PRO A 13 12.16 9.73 7.32
N GLN A 14 12.49 8.76 8.17
CA GLN A 14 12.91 7.42 7.75
C GLN A 14 11.75 6.64 7.15
N VAL A 15 10.59 6.63 7.81
CA VAL A 15 9.40 5.90 7.33
C VAL A 15 8.85 6.54 6.05
N HIS A 16 8.62 7.85 6.06
CA HIS A 16 8.10 8.56 4.88
C HIS A 16 9.10 8.52 3.71
N GLY A 17 10.41 8.58 3.99
CA GLY A 17 11.46 8.45 2.98
C GLY A 17 11.46 7.05 2.34
N ALA A 18 11.33 5.99 3.14
CA ALA A 18 11.22 4.62 2.65
C ALA A 18 9.96 4.42 1.77
N VAL A 19 8.81 4.95 2.21
CA VAL A 19 7.56 4.89 1.42
C VAL A 19 7.71 5.61 0.08
N ARG A 20 8.30 6.82 0.07
CA ARG A 20 8.54 7.56 -1.17
C ARG A 20 9.45 6.82 -2.13
N GLY A 21 10.57 6.27 -1.64
CA GLY A 21 11.48 5.46 -2.47
C GLY A 21 10.79 4.21 -3.04
N ALA A 22 9.94 3.55 -2.27
CA ALA A 22 9.13 2.43 -2.76
C ALA A 22 8.18 2.87 -3.88
N LEU A 23 7.45 3.97 -3.70
CA LEU A 23 6.52 4.49 -4.71
C LEU A 23 7.24 5.00 -5.97
N GLU A 24 8.42 5.61 -5.86
CA GLU A 24 9.24 5.99 -6.99
C GLU A 24 9.68 4.77 -7.81
N HIS A 25 10.11 3.70 -7.15
CA HIS A 25 10.42 2.43 -7.82
C HIS A 25 9.18 1.86 -8.55
N VAL A 26 8.04 1.81 -7.88
CA VAL A 26 6.79 1.31 -8.47
C VAL A 26 6.38 2.14 -9.68
N ALA A 27 6.45 3.47 -9.60
CA ALA A 27 6.16 4.36 -10.73
C ALA A 27 7.05 4.05 -11.94
N GLY A 28 8.36 3.85 -11.75
CA GLY A 28 9.28 3.47 -12.83
C GLY A 28 8.93 2.13 -13.48
N VAL A 29 8.49 1.14 -12.69
CA VAL A 29 8.01 -0.15 -13.24
C VAL A 29 6.75 0.07 -14.07
N LEU A 30 5.77 0.82 -13.55
CA LEU A 30 4.51 1.10 -14.26
C LEU A 30 4.74 1.87 -15.56
N GLU A 31 5.64 2.85 -15.58
CA GLU A 31 6.00 3.60 -16.78
C GLU A 31 6.65 2.70 -17.83
N THR A 32 7.53 1.80 -17.41
CA THR A 32 8.18 0.83 -18.30
C THR A 32 7.15 -0.13 -18.91
N GLU A 33 6.28 -0.71 -18.10
CA GLU A 33 5.25 -1.64 -18.58
C GLU A 33 4.21 -0.96 -19.47
N ALA A 34 3.80 0.27 -19.13
CA ALA A 34 2.86 1.06 -19.96
C ALA A 34 3.42 1.40 -21.35
N GLY A 35 4.74 1.52 -21.49
CA GLY A 35 5.43 1.75 -22.77
C GLY A 35 5.81 0.47 -23.50
N SER A 36 5.61 -0.70 -22.93
CA SER A 36 6.07 -1.98 -23.48
C SER A 36 5.05 -2.65 -24.40
N ALA A 37 5.54 -3.43 -25.36
CA ALA A 37 4.72 -4.35 -26.14
C ALA A 37 4.53 -5.64 -25.34
N THR A 38 3.31 -5.89 -24.87
CA THR A 38 3.01 -6.90 -23.86
C THR A 38 2.03 -8.00 -24.34
N ASP A 39 2.01 -8.30 -25.63
CA ASP A 39 1.12 -9.33 -26.19
C ASP A 39 1.88 -10.59 -26.64
N ASN A 40 1.15 -11.63 -27.01
CA ASN A 40 1.63 -12.86 -27.61
C ASN A 40 0.64 -13.39 -28.66
N PRO A 41 1.03 -13.54 -29.94
CA PRO A 41 2.34 -13.14 -30.47
C PRO A 41 2.50 -11.64 -30.65
N LEU A 42 3.73 -11.16 -30.58
CA LEU A 42 4.08 -9.79 -31.03
C LEU A 42 4.15 -9.75 -32.56
N VAL A 43 3.49 -8.76 -33.15
CA VAL A 43 3.46 -8.54 -34.59
C VAL A 43 4.20 -7.26 -34.93
N PHE A 44 5.30 -7.35 -35.69
CA PHE A 44 6.11 -6.23 -36.14
C PHE A 44 5.87 -6.02 -37.64
N PRO A 45 4.98 -5.09 -38.05
CA PRO A 45 4.75 -4.78 -39.44
C PRO A 45 5.94 -4.01 -40.06
N GLY A 46 6.37 -4.36 -41.23
CA GLY A 46 7.48 -3.71 -41.94
C GLY A 46 8.04 -4.53 -43.09
N VAL A 47 9.21 -4.10 -43.62
CA VAL A 47 9.88 -4.78 -44.73
C VAL A 47 10.28 -6.22 -44.38
N ASP A 48 10.66 -6.44 -43.13
CA ASP A 48 10.98 -7.74 -42.58
C ASP A 48 9.92 -8.15 -41.53
N ALA A 49 8.64 -8.12 -41.92
CA ALA A 49 7.53 -8.42 -41.04
C ALA A 49 7.77 -9.71 -40.25
N ALA A 50 7.76 -9.59 -38.92
CA ALA A 50 7.98 -10.71 -38.03
C ALA A 50 6.82 -10.93 -37.09
N VAL A 51 6.51 -12.19 -36.82
CA VAL A 51 5.59 -12.61 -35.76
C VAL A 51 6.41 -13.39 -34.74
N ILE A 52 6.50 -12.88 -33.52
CA ILE A 52 7.37 -13.42 -32.49
C ILE A 52 6.53 -13.89 -31.31
N SER A 53 6.58 -15.17 -30.99
CA SER A 53 6.02 -15.72 -29.75
C SER A 53 7.01 -15.49 -28.61
N GLY A 54 6.53 -14.98 -27.48
CA GLY A 54 7.36 -14.69 -26.32
C GLY A 54 6.55 -14.60 -25.03
N GLY A 55 7.19 -14.21 -23.94
CA GLY A 55 6.61 -14.14 -22.59
C GLY A 55 6.40 -12.72 -22.05
N ASN A 56 6.53 -11.68 -22.88
CA ASN A 56 6.48 -10.30 -22.38
C ASN A 56 5.07 -9.83 -21.93
N PHE A 57 4.09 -10.69 -22.11
CA PHE A 57 2.74 -10.51 -21.53
C PHE A 57 2.67 -10.89 -20.04
N HIS A 58 3.70 -11.55 -19.48
CA HIS A 58 3.67 -12.02 -18.10
C HIS A 58 3.73 -10.85 -17.12
N GLY A 59 2.67 -10.68 -16.35
CA GLY A 59 2.49 -9.53 -15.47
C GLY A 59 3.28 -9.59 -14.14
N ALA A 60 4.35 -10.38 -14.02
CA ALA A 60 5.13 -10.46 -12.78
C ALA A 60 5.73 -9.11 -12.34
N PRO A 61 6.26 -8.26 -13.24
CA PRO A 61 6.75 -6.94 -12.84
C PRO A 61 5.68 -6.10 -12.15
N LEU A 62 4.46 -6.09 -12.72
CA LEU A 62 3.32 -5.39 -12.14
C LEU A 62 2.85 -6.01 -10.83
N SER A 63 2.82 -7.33 -10.75
CA SER A 63 2.41 -8.05 -9.54
C SER A 63 3.29 -7.71 -8.35
N TYR A 64 4.61 -7.73 -8.52
CA TYR A 64 5.56 -7.36 -7.48
C TYR A 64 5.47 -5.88 -7.12
N ALA A 65 5.31 -5.01 -8.11
CA ALA A 65 5.17 -3.59 -7.88
C ALA A 65 3.92 -3.25 -7.05
N PHE A 66 2.78 -3.90 -7.34
CA PHE A 66 1.54 -3.69 -6.58
C PHE A 66 1.65 -4.18 -5.14
N ASP A 67 2.22 -5.35 -4.91
CA ASP A 67 2.40 -5.87 -3.55
C ASP A 67 3.42 -5.03 -2.77
N TYR A 68 4.48 -4.55 -3.40
CA TYR A 68 5.45 -3.65 -2.78
C TYR A 68 4.84 -2.30 -2.40
N ALA A 69 4.04 -1.72 -3.29
CA ALA A 69 3.28 -0.51 -2.98
C ALA A 69 2.31 -0.73 -1.82
N ALA A 70 1.59 -1.86 -1.81
CA ALA A 70 0.63 -2.21 -0.76
C ALA A 70 1.29 -2.26 0.63
N ILE A 71 2.47 -2.86 0.73
CA ILE A 71 3.27 -2.90 1.97
C ILE A 71 3.66 -1.48 2.40
N ALA A 72 4.20 -0.68 1.47
CA ALA A 72 4.71 0.65 1.77
C ALA A 72 3.61 1.62 2.24
N VAL A 73 2.46 1.66 1.55
CA VAL A 73 1.38 2.58 1.92
C VAL A 73 0.63 2.11 3.17
N THR A 74 0.60 0.80 3.45
CA THR A 74 0.07 0.29 4.72
C THR A 74 0.92 0.76 5.91
N ASP A 75 2.25 0.75 5.79
CA ASP A 75 3.15 1.25 6.83
C ASP A 75 2.99 2.78 7.04
N LEU A 76 2.79 3.55 5.97
CA LEU A 76 2.46 4.97 6.04
C LEU A 76 1.19 5.22 6.86
N ALA A 77 0.14 4.43 6.63
CA ALA A 77 -1.08 4.53 7.40
C ALA A 77 -0.85 4.10 8.87
N GLY A 78 -0.04 3.07 9.10
CA GLY A 78 0.32 2.59 10.44
C GLY A 78 0.99 3.67 11.29
N ILE A 79 2.01 4.33 10.78
CA ILE A 79 2.67 5.44 11.51
C ILE A 79 1.73 6.64 11.72
N THR A 80 0.79 6.85 10.79
CA THR A 80 -0.21 7.93 10.91
C THR A 80 -1.19 7.62 12.03
N GLU A 81 -1.72 6.42 12.10
CA GLU A 81 -2.61 5.99 13.18
C GLU A 81 -1.93 6.10 14.55
N ARG A 82 -0.66 5.76 14.67
CA ARG A 82 0.10 5.97 15.93
C ARG A 82 0.15 7.45 16.34
N ARG A 83 0.16 8.40 15.40
CA ARG A 83 0.06 9.83 15.72
C ARG A 83 -1.35 10.21 16.17
N ILE A 84 -2.38 9.65 15.55
CA ILE A 84 -3.78 9.84 15.95
C ILE A 84 -3.98 9.34 17.39
N ASP A 85 -3.57 8.11 17.69
CA ASP A 85 -3.64 7.55 19.04
C ASP A 85 -2.92 8.44 20.05
N ARG A 86 -1.74 8.94 19.69
CA ARG A 86 -0.94 9.79 20.56
C ARG A 86 -1.60 11.14 20.89
N LEU A 87 -2.44 11.67 20.03
CA LEU A 87 -3.20 12.88 20.31
C LEU A 87 -4.39 12.60 21.24
N LEU A 88 -5.00 11.43 21.15
CA LEU A 88 -6.28 11.11 21.77
C LEU A 88 -6.15 10.37 23.10
N ASN A 89 -5.06 9.63 23.30
CA ASN A 89 -4.84 8.79 24.46
C ASN A 89 -4.25 9.62 25.63
N PRO A 90 -5.01 9.79 26.73
CA PRO A 90 -4.59 10.65 27.86
C PRO A 90 -3.30 10.20 28.53
N ASP A 91 -2.93 8.93 28.42
CA ASP A 91 -1.71 8.42 29.04
C ASP A 91 -0.43 8.87 28.31
N ILE A 92 -0.55 9.32 27.06
CA ILE A 92 0.60 9.64 26.21
C ILE A 92 0.48 10.98 25.45
N ASN A 93 -0.63 11.69 25.57
CA ASN A 93 -0.93 12.92 24.82
C ASN A 93 -0.42 14.23 25.45
N GLU A 94 0.41 14.10 26.49
CA GLU A 94 1.08 15.24 27.15
C GLU A 94 0.17 16.28 27.80
N GLY A 95 -0.96 15.81 28.33
CA GLY A 95 -1.89 16.66 29.10
C GLY A 95 -2.98 17.31 28.25
N LEU A 96 -3.14 16.88 27.01
CA LEU A 96 -4.35 17.21 26.26
C LEU A 96 -5.56 16.49 26.88
N PRO A 97 -6.79 17.01 26.70
CA PRO A 97 -7.99 16.32 27.15
C PRO A 97 -8.10 14.92 26.51
N ALA A 98 -8.62 13.94 27.26
CA ALA A 98 -8.89 12.62 26.70
C ALA A 98 -9.77 12.72 25.45
N PHE A 99 -9.36 12.05 24.37
CA PHE A 99 -10.01 12.07 23.06
C PHE A 99 -10.21 13.48 22.47
N LEU A 100 -9.45 14.47 22.93
CA LEU A 100 -9.60 15.90 22.61
C LEU A 100 -11.04 16.41 22.87
N ALA A 101 -11.71 15.81 23.84
CA ALA A 101 -13.06 16.21 24.24
C ALA A 101 -13.04 17.46 25.13
N MET A 102 -14.00 18.38 24.97
CA MET A 102 -14.11 19.54 25.85
C MET A 102 -14.49 19.13 27.27
N ASP A 103 -15.39 18.15 27.41
CA ASP A 103 -15.85 17.58 28.68
C ASP A 103 -15.63 16.04 28.66
N PRO A 104 -14.41 15.55 28.94
CA PRO A 104 -14.12 14.11 28.96
C PRO A 104 -15.03 13.38 29.98
N GLY A 105 -15.65 12.30 29.54
CA GLY A 105 -16.62 11.55 30.33
C GLY A 105 -18.10 11.89 30.02
N LEU A 106 -18.40 13.10 29.58
CA LEU A 106 -19.70 13.48 29.01
C LEU A 106 -19.68 13.47 27.48
N SER A 107 -18.52 13.80 26.88
CA SER A 107 -18.29 13.78 25.44
C SER A 107 -17.21 12.77 25.07
N SER A 108 -17.41 12.06 23.97
CA SER A 108 -16.42 11.11 23.44
C SER A 108 -15.38 11.78 22.52
N GLY A 109 -15.52 13.07 22.21
CA GLY A 109 -14.60 13.79 21.32
C GLY A 109 -14.32 13.01 20.01
N PHE A 110 -13.04 12.84 19.68
CA PHE A 110 -12.60 12.14 18.49
C PHE A 110 -12.34 10.63 18.68
N MET A 111 -12.83 10.02 19.77
CA MET A 111 -12.65 8.59 20.04
C MET A 111 -13.03 7.71 18.84
N ILE A 112 -14.18 7.97 18.21
CA ILE A 112 -14.65 7.17 17.06
C ILE A 112 -13.74 7.34 15.84
N ALA A 113 -13.17 8.51 15.61
CA ALA A 113 -12.21 8.73 14.52
C ALA A 113 -10.97 7.84 14.69
N GLN A 114 -10.44 7.72 15.91
CA GLN A 114 -9.31 6.82 16.19
C GLN A 114 -9.70 5.35 15.99
N ILE A 115 -10.88 4.94 16.43
CA ILE A 115 -11.38 3.56 16.23
C ILE A 115 -11.53 3.26 14.73
N VAL A 116 -12.02 4.19 13.93
CA VAL A 116 -12.12 4.06 12.47
C VAL A 116 -10.72 3.90 11.86
N ALA A 117 -9.75 4.73 12.24
CA ALA A 117 -8.37 4.60 11.77
C ALA A 117 -7.79 3.21 12.09
N ALA A 118 -7.97 2.74 13.31
CA ALA A 118 -7.50 1.42 13.73
C ALA A 118 -8.15 0.28 12.93
N ALA A 119 -9.44 0.36 12.65
CA ALA A 119 -10.16 -0.64 11.84
C ALA A 119 -9.64 -0.67 10.39
N LEU A 120 -9.47 0.50 9.75
CA LEU A 120 -8.95 0.61 8.40
C LEU A 120 -7.52 0.09 8.27
N ILE A 121 -6.67 0.36 9.26
CA ILE A 121 -5.30 -0.19 9.31
C ILE A 121 -5.30 -1.70 9.42
N ASN A 122 -6.14 -2.26 10.28
CA ASN A 122 -6.24 -3.72 10.42
C ASN A 122 -6.62 -4.37 9.09
N GLU A 123 -7.57 -3.80 8.35
CA GLU A 123 -7.94 -4.28 7.02
C GLU A 123 -6.79 -4.14 6.02
N CYS A 124 -6.09 -2.99 6.01
CA CYS A 124 -4.90 -2.80 5.17
C CYS A 124 -3.82 -3.86 5.45
N GLN A 125 -3.57 -4.22 6.71
CA GLN A 125 -2.59 -5.25 7.07
C GLN A 125 -2.95 -6.62 6.50
N VAL A 126 -4.23 -6.98 6.48
CA VAL A 126 -4.70 -8.22 5.85
C VAL A 126 -4.53 -8.15 4.33
N LEU A 127 -4.95 -7.04 3.71
CA LEU A 127 -4.86 -6.84 2.27
C LEU A 127 -3.42 -6.72 1.76
N ALA A 128 -2.49 -6.23 2.57
CA ALA A 128 -1.07 -6.11 2.21
C ALA A 128 -0.32 -7.44 2.16
N HIS A 129 -0.96 -8.56 2.53
CA HIS A 129 -0.34 -9.87 2.33
C HIS A 129 -0.09 -10.10 0.83
N PRO A 130 1.16 -10.37 0.39
CA PRO A 130 1.48 -10.44 -1.03
C PRO A 130 0.71 -11.54 -1.78
N SER A 131 0.10 -11.18 -2.91
CA SER A 131 -0.53 -12.13 -3.82
C SER A 131 0.46 -12.73 -4.83
N SER A 132 1.57 -12.06 -5.06
CA SER A 132 2.63 -12.49 -5.97
C SER A 132 3.46 -13.67 -5.44
N THR A 133 3.29 -14.07 -4.19
CA THR A 133 3.96 -15.22 -3.59
C THR A 133 3.38 -16.57 -4.00
N GLY A 134 2.20 -16.58 -4.64
CA GLY A 134 1.51 -17.78 -5.09
C GLY A 134 1.32 -17.83 -6.60
N SER A 135 1.19 -19.04 -7.14
CA SER A 135 0.81 -19.27 -8.53
C SER A 135 -0.10 -20.48 -8.61
N ILE A 136 -1.11 -20.41 -9.47
CA ILE A 136 -2.04 -21.53 -9.72
C ILE A 136 -1.99 -21.85 -11.21
N PRO A 137 -1.58 -23.08 -11.62
CA PRO A 137 -1.53 -23.46 -13.03
C PRO A 137 -2.89 -23.35 -13.71
N THR A 138 -2.89 -22.82 -14.93
CA THR A 138 -4.06 -22.69 -15.80
C THR A 138 -3.77 -23.26 -17.20
N ASP A 139 -4.72 -23.18 -18.11
CA ASP A 139 -4.61 -23.64 -19.51
C ASP A 139 -4.00 -25.05 -19.70
N GLY A 140 -4.48 -26.01 -18.91
CA GLY A 140 -3.99 -27.39 -19.00
C GLY A 140 -2.51 -27.54 -18.64
N GLY A 141 -1.95 -26.62 -17.86
CA GLY A 141 -0.56 -26.61 -17.41
C GLY A 141 0.42 -25.89 -18.35
N LYS A 142 -0.07 -25.26 -19.41
CA LYS A 142 0.77 -24.39 -20.26
C LYS A 142 1.08 -23.06 -19.57
N GLU A 143 0.13 -22.57 -18.79
CA GLU A 143 0.30 -21.42 -17.89
C GLU A 143 0.61 -21.93 -16.48
N ASP A 144 1.74 -22.60 -16.30
CA ASP A 144 2.11 -23.27 -15.06
C ASP A 144 2.66 -22.32 -13.99
N HIS A 145 2.95 -21.08 -14.37
CA HIS A 145 3.37 -20.00 -13.47
C HIS A 145 2.69 -18.68 -13.84
N VAL A 146 1.72 -18.24 -13.02
CA VAL A 146 0.89 -17.06 -13.24
C VAL A 146 1.20 -15.98 -12.21
N SER A 147 1.20 -14.72 -12.62
CA SER A 147 1.66 -13.60 -11.80
C SER A 147 0.72 -13.17 -10.67
N MET A 148 -0.58 -13.49 -10.75
CA MET A 148 -1.64 -13.02 -9.84
C MET A 148 -1.72 -11.48 -9.70
N GLY A 149 -1.24 -10.74 -10.70
CA GLY A 149 -1.13 -9.27 -10.66
C GLY A 149 -2.47 -8.55 -10.50
N MET A 150 -3.55 -9.06 -11.10
CA MET A 150 -4.88 -8.46 -10.95
C MET A 150 -5.35 -8.48 -9.49
N THR A 151 -5.10 -9.55 -8.76
CA THR A 151 -5.39 -9.63 -7.31
C THR A 151 -4.62 -8.57 -6.54
N GLY A 152 -3.31 -8.40 -6.84
CA GLY A 152 -2.48 -7.36 -6.24
C GLY A 152 -3.01 -5.96 -6.51
N ALA A 153 -3.40 -5.67 -7.76
CA ALA A 153 -3.94 -4.37 -8.16
C ALA A 153 -5.25 -4.02 -7.44
N ILE A 154 -6.18 -4.99 -7.33
CA ILE A 154 -7.47 -4.78 -6.65
C ILE A 154 -7.24 -4.50 -5.16
N LYS A 155 -6.38 -5.28 -4.50
CA LYS A 155 -6.03 -5.08 -3.09
C LYS A 155 -5.36 -3.73 -2.86
N LEU A 156 -4.39 -3.36 -3.70
CA LEU A 156 -3.70 -2.08 -3.59
C LEU A 156 -4.68 -0.91 -3.71
N ARG A 157 -5.63 -0.95 -4.66
CA ARG A 157 -6.64 0.09 -4.80
C ARG A 157 -7.45 0.27 -3.50
N GLN A 158 -7.89 -0.81 -2.90
CA GLN A 158 -8.65 -0.78 -1.64
C GLN A 158 -7.80 -0.24 -0.49
N ILE A 159 -6.53 -0.65 -0.41
CA ILE A 159 -5.59 -0.13 0.59
C ILE A 159 -5.41 1.38 0.43
N VAL A 160 -5.22 1.88 -0.80
CA VAL A 160 -5.06 3.32 -1.06
C VAL A 160 -6.28 4.11 -0.57
N GLU A 161 -7.51 3.64 -0.87
CA GLU A 161 -8.74 4.26 -0.39
C GLU A 161 -8.82 4.32 1.15
N HIS A 162 -8.34 3.29 1.83
CA HIS A 162 -8.28 3.25 3.30
C HIS A 162 -7.21 4.19 3.85
N VAL A 163 -6.03 4.19 3.24
CA VAL A 163 -4.92 5.07 3.63
C VAL A 163 -5.30 6.54 3.49
N GLU A 164 -5.96 6.93 2.40
CA GLU A 164 -6.47 8.29 2.20
C GLU A 164 -7.42 8.71 3.32
N ARG A 165 -8.32 7.81 3.75
CA ARG A 165 -9.22 8.08 4.89
C ARG A 165 -8.46 8.24 6.20
N VAL A 166 -7.48 7.39 6.47
CA VAL A 166 -6.64 7.50 7.68
C VAL A 166 -5.82 8.79 7.69
N LEU A 167 -5.31 9.21 6.52
CA LEU A 167 -4.59 10.49 6.39
C LEU A 167 -5.51 11.71 6.52
N GLY A 168 -6.81 11.54 6.27
CA GLY A 168 -7.81 12.60 6.40
C GLY A 168 -8.37 12.78 7.82
N ILE A 169 -8.08 11.84 8.75
CA ILE A 169 -8.44 11.91 10.17
C ILE A 169 -7.44 12.79 10.93
#